data_58e0e3c57279369c536cb9d7ee7f156e
#
_entry.id   58e0e3c57279369c536cb9d7ee7f156e
#
_cell.length_a   1.000
_cell.length_b   1.000
_cell.length_c   1.000
_cell.angle_alpha   90.00
_cell.angle_beta   90.00
_cell.angle_gamma   90.00
#
_symmetry.space_group_name_H-M   'P 1'
#
loop_
_entity.id
_entity.type
_entity.pdbx_description
1 polymer ?
#
loop_
_entity_poly.entity_id
_entity_poly.type
_entity_poly.pdbx_seq_one_letter_code
_entity_poly.pdbx_strand_id
1 'polypeptide(L)'
;QPIDYSIFQWTNTPDIKIGFTLDGLSGIMLLLVTGLSFVIQLFSTSYMEKDEKYNNYFIFFNFFVFSMLLLVMSSNFLVMFFGWELVGLSSYLLISFWSKKPSAAKAGNKAFILNRVGDFGFLVGLMVILNTFNTFDFYTVLKSASDVPENTVTIISLFLLLGAFGKSAQFPLFSWLPDAMEGPTPASALIHAATMVTAGVFMLVRISPILQYSKIAGLVIVLVGLLTALLAAFSAINQYDIKKVLAYSTISQLGFMFIAIGAGAYVAAIFHLVTHAFFKALLFLGAGAVIHSMHHEQDIRKMGKLRKKMPVTASMMGTGTLAISGIPPLAGFWSKDEILASVFANGGMYYIFWALGLSAALLTAFYMGRHWLLIFEKDNGFDHSDVIEAPKTMTRPLIVLGLFSIFIGFINTPFFHGVEKVLHYSLEGVEVTHLPEGPTLIILAILSIGAGFTGLLLAYLIFSFEIFKKINFKRINLEYPINLVKDLSFNVLYINNFGNSIFVSGMKNFTRKVAVIVDGLIIDGSVNFVSNAFSKTSKVASATQTGLVRSYVVYFGLFLLLLIGLFIVTPMVPQ
;
A
#
# COMPACT_ATOMS: atom_id res chain seq x y z
N GLN A 1 22.54 0.05 21.38
CA GLN A 1 21.81 -1.22 21.65
C GLN A 1 20.32 -0.99 21.60
N PRO A 2 19.51 -1.95 21.15
CA PRO A 2 18.05 -1.85 21.22
C PRO A 2 17.57 -1.69 22.67
N ILE A 3 16.50 -0.92 22.84
CA ILE A 3 15.82 -0.75 24.13
C ILE A 3 14.50 -1.49 24.01
N ASP A 4 14.34 -2.56 24.76
CA ASP A 4 13.12 -3.36 24.83
C ASP A 4 12.38 -3.08 26.12
N TYR A 5 11.10 -2.73 26.01
CA TYR A 5 10.22 -2.49 27.14
C TYR A 5 8.97 -3.36 27.03
N SER A 6 8.83 -4.31 27.95
CA SER A 6 7.64 -5.16 28.07
C SER A 6 6.62 -4.51 29.01
N ILE A 7 5.39 -4.31 28.52
CA ILE A 7 4.28 -3.75 29.31
C ILE A 7 3.65 -4.84 30.16
N PHE A 8 3.27 -5.96 29.53
CA PHE A 8 2.72 -7.13 30.21
C PHE A 8 2.89 -8.38 29.37
N GLN A 9 2.83 -9.52 30.03
CA GLN A 9 2.82 -10.84 29.39
C GLN A 9 1.38 -11.26 29.13
N TRP A 10 1.06 -11.51 27.85
CA TRP A 10 -0.31 -11.89 27.44
C TRP A 10 -0.55 -13.39 27.62
N THR A 11 0.39 -14.22 27.17
CA THR A 11 0.34 -15.69 27.34
C THR A 11 1.71 -16.22 27.74
N ASN A 12 1.72 -17.37 28.44
CA ASN A 12 2.97 -18.04 28.83
C ASN A 12 3.37 -19.16 27.85
N THR A 13 2.41 -19.69 27.11
CA THR A 13 2.63 -20.77 26.13
C THR A 13 1.67 -20.58 24.94
N PRO A 14 2.18 -20.12 23.77
CA PRO A 14 3.53 -19.58 23.54
C PRO A 14 3.82 -18.30 24.37
N ASP A 15 5.10 -18.00 24.60
CA ASP A 15 5.51 -16.77 25.32
C ASP A 15 5.24 -15.55 24.44
N ILE A 16 4.18 -14.79 24.76
CA ILE A 16 3.79 -13.57 24.03
C ILE A 16 3.75 -12.40 25.01
N LYS A 17 4.63 -11.43 24.78
CA LYS A 17 4.73 -10.19 25.54
C LYS A 17 4.22 -9.03 24.68
N ILE A 18 3.42 -8.17 25.25
CA ILE A 18 3.05 -6.90 24.62
C ILE A 18 4.06 -5.84 25.10
N GLY A 19 4.76 -5.25 24.17
CA GLY A 19 5.84 -4.33 24.48
C GLY A 19 6.29 -3.50 23.28
N PHE A 20 7.29 -2.68 23.50
CA PHE A 20 7.90 -1.80 22.52
C PHE A 20 9.40 -2.06 22.41
N THR A 21 9.91 -1.98 21.18
CA THR A 21 11.34 -2.03 20.86
C THR A 21 11.74 -0.74 20.17
N LEU A 22 12.76 -0.09 20.70
CA LEU A 22 13.37 1.09 20.08
C LEU A 22 14.81 0.77 19.70
N ASP A 23 15.04 0.64 18.40
CA ASP A 23 16.34 0.46 17.75
C ASP A 23 16.56 1.53 16.67
N GLY A 24 17.64 1.45 15.90
CA GLY A 24 17.92 2.40 14.83
C GLY A 24 16.81 2.51 13.78
N LEU A 25 16.25 1.39 13.37
CA LEU A 25 15.19 1.33 12.35
C LEU A 25 13.87 1.92 12.87
N SER A 26 13.42 1.49 14.05
CA SER A 26 12.21 2.05 14.68
C SER A 26 12.39 3.51 15.08
N GLY A 27 13.59 3.93 15.48
CA GLY A 27 13.92 5.32 15.81
C GLY A 27 13.81 6.26 14.60
N ILE A 28 14.34 5.85 13.43
CA ILE A 28 14.17 6.61 12.18
C ILE A 28 12.69 6.77 11.85
N MET A 29 11.92 5.68 11.91
CA MET A 29 10.48 5.73 11.59
C MET A 29 9.69 6.55 12.60
N LEU A 30 10.01 6.46 13.90
CA LEU A 30 9.39 7.26 14.95
C LEU A 30 9.55 8.77 14.67
N LEU A 31 10.78 9.21 14.36
CA LEU A 31 11.07 10.61 14.04
C LEU A 31 10.37 11.08 12.77
N LEU A 32 10.34 10.23 11.72
CA LEU A 32 9.65 10.56 10.48
C LEU A 32 8.13 10.68 10.68
N VAL A 33 7.52 9.70 11.33
CA VAL A 33 6.06 9.66 11.53
C VAL A 33 5.62 10.84 12.39
N THR A 34 6.26 11.09 13.52
CA THR A 34 5.89 12.19 14.42
C THR A 34 6.18 13.56 13.82
N GLY A 35 7.37 13.75 13.26
CA GLY A 35 7.78 15.03 12.67
C GLY A 35 6.92 15.44 11.46
N LEU A 36 6.70 14.52 10.52
CA LEU A 36 5.85 14.82 9.36
C LEU A 36 4.39 14.97 9.74
N SER A 37 3.88 14.14 10.66
CA SER A 37 2.49 14.28 11.13
C SER A 37 2.25 15.64 11.76
N PHE A 38 3.19 16.16 12.54
CA PHE A 38 3.11 17.50 13.11
C PHE A 38 3.01 18.59 12.03
N VAL A 39 3.89 18.54 11.01
CA VAL A 39 3.89 19.51 9.91
C VAL A 39 2.61 19.43 9.09
N ILE A 40 2.12 18.20 8.82
CA ILE A 40 0.87 17.98 8.09
C ILE A 40 -0.34 18.44 8.90
N GLN A 41 -0.35 18.23 10.23
CA GLN A 41 -1.42 18.73 11.10
C GLN A 41 -1.50 20.27 11.08
N LEU A 42 -0.37 20.96 11.15
CA LEU A 42 -0.33 22.43 11.04
C LEU A 42 -0.94 22.91 9.71
N PHE A 43 -0.62 22.26 8.60
CA PHE A 43 -1.24 22.55 7.31
C PHE A 43 -2.75 22.27 7.34
N SER A 44 -3.15 21.16 7.96
CA SER A 44 -4.55 20.70 8.02
C SER A 44 -5.46 21.67 8.75
N THR A 45 -4.96 22.44 9.71
CA THR A 45 -5.77 23.41 10.48
C THR A 45 -6.48 24.41 9.56
N SER A 46 -5.79 24.93 8.54
CA SER A 46 -6.39 25.85 7.57
C SER A 46 -7.09 25.12 6.42
N TYR A 47 -6.55 23.98 5.98
CA TYR A 47 -7.15 23.22 4.88
C TYR A 47 -8.55 22.70 5.22
N MET A 48 -8.77 22.27 6.47
CA MET A 48 -10.02 21.69 6.95
C MET A 48 -10.91 22.68 7.71
N GLU A 49 -10.49 23.95 7.87
CA GLU A 49 -11.14 24.96 8.73
C GLU A 49 -12.65 25.08 8.50
N LYS A 50 -13.09 24.98 7.24
CA LYS A 50 -14.51 25.14 6.85
C LYS A 50 -15.28 23.82 6.79
N ASP A 51 -14.66 22.67 7.11
CA ASP A 51 -15.33 21.38 7.03
C ASP A 51 -16.18 21.12 8.29
N GLU A 52 -17.44 20.72 8.11
CA GLU A 52 -18.36 20.40 9.21
C GLU A 52 -17.81 19.30 10.14
N LYS A 53 -16.97 18.40 9.63
CA LYS A 53 -16.39 17.27 10.36
C LYS A 53 -14.94 17.53 10.80
N TYR A 54 -14.57 18.80 11.00
CA TYR A 54 -13.22 19.20 11.40
C TYR A 54 -12.65 18.36 12.55
N ASN A 55 -13.39 18.24 13.66
CA ASN A 55 -12.95 17.48 14.82
C ASN A 55 -12.75 15.99 14.52
N ASN A 56 -13.67 15.39 13.75
CA ASN A 56 -13.57 13.97 13.36
C ASN A 56 -12.33 13.72 12.51
N TYR A 57 -11.95 14.68 11.65
CA TYR A 57 -10.74 14.59 10.85
C TYR A 57 -9.50 14.43 11.73
N PHE A 58 -9.34 15.28 12.77
CA PHE A 58 -8.19 15.20 13.67
C PHE A 58 -8.23 13.96 14.58
N ILE A 59 -9.40 13.47 14.96
CA ILE A 59 -9.53 12.19 15.67
C ILE A 59 -9.00 11.05 14.79
N PHE A 60 -9.45 10.94 13.55
CA PHE A 60 -9.02 9.89 12.63
C PHE A 60 -7.53 10.02 12.27
N PHE A 61 -7.05 11.26 12.10
CA PHE A 61 -5.65 11.56 11.84
C PHE A 61 -4.75 11.10 12.99
N ASN A 62 -5.07 11.46 14.23
CA ASN A 62 -4.29 11.04 15.40
C ASN A 62 -4.39 9.53 15.66
N PHE A 63 -5.54 8.92 15.41
CA PHE A 63 -5.70 7.48 15.48
C PHE A 63 -4.80 6.77 14.46
N PHE A 64 -4.66 7.34 13.26
CA PHE A 64 -3.76 6.82 12.24
C PHE A 64 -2.28 6.93 12.66
N VAL A 65 -1.88 8.08 13.21
CA VAL A 65 -0.51 8.29 13.74
C VAL A 65 -0.22 7.31 14.87
N PHE A 66 -1.12 7.16 15.84
CA PHE A 66 -1.01 6.17 16.91
C PHE A 66 -0.83 4.75 16.37
N SER A 67 -1.65 4.36 15.39
CA SER A 67 -1.60 3.03 14.77
C SER A 67 -0.24 2.76 14.11
N MET A 68 0.31 3.77 13.43
CA MET A 68 1.62 3.66 12.79
C MET A 68 2.75 3.60 13.80
N LEU A 69 2.67 4.36 14.89
CA LEU A 69 3.66 4.31 15.98
C LEU A 69 3.66 2.94 16.67
N LEU A 70 2.47 2.37 16.91
CA LEU A 70 2.35 1.01 17.45
C LEU A 70 3.02 -0.02 16.54
N LEU A 71 2.85 0.13 15.21
CA LEU A 71 3.47 -0.76 14.23
C LEU A 71 4.99 -0.67 14.27
N VAL A 72 5.56 0.54 14.19
CA VAL A 72 7.01 0.71 14.04
C VAL A 72 7.80 0.47 15.32
N MET A 73 7.15 0.64 16.49
CA MET A 73 7.76 0.37 17.80
C MET A 73 7.43 -1.03 18.35
N SER A 74 6.77 -1.89 17.58
CA SER A 74 6.40 -3.23 18.03
C SER A 74 7.61 -4.06 18.47
N SER A 75 7.47 -4.81 19.56
CA SER A 75 8.51 -5.72 20.08
C SER A 75 8.49 -7.11 19.44
N ASN A 76 7.42 -7.46 18.74
CA ASN A 76 7.24 -8.77 18.11
C ASN A 76 6.31 -8.71 16.90
N PHE A 77 6.28 -9.78 16.12
CA PHE A 77 5.45 -9.89 14.92
C PHE A 77 3.95 -9.72 15.16
N LEU A 78 3.44 -10.15 16.32
CA LEU A 78 2.01 -10.07 16.63
C LEU A 78 1.59 -8.63 16.95
N VAL A 79 2.37 -7.90 17.75
CA VAL A 79 2.13 -6.47 18.02
C VAL A 79 2.27 -5.65 16.74
N MET A 80 3.25 -5.99 15.88
CA MET A 80 3.37 -5.38 14.56
C MET A 80 2.12 -5.61 13.72
N PHE A 81 1.55 -6.81 13.72
CA PHE A 81 0.31 -7.12 13.01
C PHE A 81 -0.89 -6.33 13.56
N PHE A 82 -1.00 -6.14 14.89
CA PHE A 82 -2.05 -5.28 15.44
C PHE A 82 -1.93 -3.83 14.94
N GLY A 83 -0.73 -3.25 15.00
CA GLY A 83 -0.49 -1.93 14.43
C GLY A 83 -0.82 -1.88 12.92
N TRP A 84 -0.46 -2.92 12.18
CA TRP A 84 -0.72 -3.09 10.75
C TRP A 84 -2.22 -3.06 10.41
N GLU A 85 -3.03 -3.75 11.21
CA GLU A 85 -4.48 -3.79 11.08
C GLU A 85 -5.13 -2.44 11.42
N LEU A 86 -4.67 -1.80 12.50
CA LEU A 86 -5.15 -0.49 12.91
C LEU A 86 -4.81 0.60 11.88
N VAL A 87 -3.64 0.55 11.25
CA VAL A 87 -3.29 1.43 10.12
C VAL A 87 -4.24 1.20 8.95
N GLY A 88 -4.64 -0.04 8.67
CA GLY A 88 -5.64 -0.36 7.66
C GLY A 88 -7.01 0.26 7.96
N LEU A 89 -7.49 0.13 9.20
CA LEU A 89 -8.75 0.68 9.66
C LEU A 89 -8.74 2.22 9.64
N SER A 90 -7.71 2.84 10.19
CA SER A 90 -7.61 4.30 10.26
C SER A 90 -7.48 4.93 8.87
N SER A 91 -6.77 4.27 7.95
CA SER A 91 -6.71 4.71 6.54
C SER A 91 -8.08 4.64 5.85
N TYR A 92 -8.87 3.58 6.10
CA TYR A 92 -10.24 3.47 5.62
C TYR A 92 -11.08 4.68 6.06
N LEU A 93 -11.00 5.07 7.35
CA LEU A 93 -11.73 6.22 7.90
C LEU A 93 -11.32 7.53 7.24
N LEU A 94 -10.04 7.72 6.94
CA LEU A 94 -9.52 8.92 6.29
C LEU A 94 -9.84 8.96 4.78
N ILE A 95 -9.76 7.84 4.07
CA ILE A 95 -10.09 7.76 2.63
C ILE A 95 -11.59 7.98 2.42
N SER A 96 -12.43 7.35 3.25
CA SER A 96 -13.88 7.47 3.20
C SER A 96 -14.43 8.65 4.01
N PHE A 97 -13.60 9.64 4.37
CA PHE A 97 -13.95 10.74 5.25
C PHE A 97 -15.24 11.46 4.81
N TRP A 98 -15.36 11.75 3.54
CA TRP A 98 -16.58 12.28 2.93
C TRP A 98 -17.52 11.15 2.48
N SER A 99 -17.91 10.26 3.39
CA SER A 99 -18.68 9.04 3.13
C SER A 99 -20.06 9.27 2.47
N LYS A 100 -20.63 10.47 2.56
CA LYS A 100 -21.84 10.88 1.82
C LYS A 100 -21.58 10.88 0.30
N LYS A 101 -20.32 11.02 -0.14
CA LYS A 101 -19.91 10.94 -1.54
C LYS A 101 -19.70 9.47 -1.92
N PRO A 102 -20.50 8.90 -2.87
CA PRO A 102 -20.40 7.47 -3.21
C PRO A 102 -19.02 7.04 -3.71
N SER A 103 -18.28 7.92 -4.39
CA SER A 103 -16.91 7.64 -4.84
C SER A 103 -15.94 7.46 -3.67
N ALA A 104 -16.01 8.30 -2.63
CA ALA A 104 -15.17 8.20 -1.45
C ALA A 104 -15.47 6.92 -0.63
N ALA A 105 -16.76 6.57 -0.45
CA ALA A 105 -17.14 5.34 0.20
C ALA A 105 -16.63 4.09 -0.56
N LYS A 106 -16.76 4.08 -1.90
CA LYS A 106 -16.23 3.00 -2.75
C LYS A 106 -14.71 2.91 -2.68
N ALA A 107 -14.02 4.05 -2.68
CA ALA A 107 -12.56 4.11 -2.59
C ALA A 107 -12.04 3.55 -1.25
N GLY A 108 -12.66 3.94 -0.13
CA GLY A 108 -12.34 3.38 1.18
C GLY A 108 -12.56 1.88 1.26
N ASN A 109 -13.72 1.40 0.80
CA ASN A 109 -14.02 -0.04 0.76
C ASN A 109 -13.01 -0.81 -0.10
N LYS A 110 -12.65 -0.29 -1.28
CA LYS A 110 -11.65 -0.92 -2.15
C LYS A 110 -10.29 -0.98 -1.48
N ALA A 111 -9.85 0.13 -0.87
CA ALA A 111 -8.58 0.17 -0.14
C ALA A 111 -8.57 -0.84 1.00
N PHE A 112 -9.63 -0.89 1.81
CA PHE A 112 -9.74 -1.84 2.92
C PHE A 112 -9.67 -3.30 2.45
N ILE A 113 -10.50 -3.68 1.46
CA ILE A 113 -10.57 -5.07 0.97
C ILE A 113 -9.25 -5.53 0.35
N LEU A 114 -8.62 -4.71 -0.51
CA LEU A 114 -7.35 -5.09 -1.15
C LEU A 114 -6.21 -5.20 -0.13
N ASN A 115 -6.19 -4.35 0.90
CA ASN A 115 -5.25 -4.50 1.99
C ASN A 115 -5.49 -5.79 2.77
N ARG A 116 -6.76 -6.19 3.04
CA ARG A 116 -7.09 -7.45 3.71
C ARG A 116 -6.59 -8.69 2.97
N VAL A 117 -6.56 -8.65 1.63
CA VAL A 117 -5.95 -9.74 0.85
C VAL A 117 -4.45 -9.88 1.19
N GLY A 118 -3.74 -8.76 1.31
CA GLY A 118 -2.35 -8.77 1.77
C GLY A 118 -2.23 -9.22 3.24
N ASP A 119 -3.10 -8.70 4.11
CA ASP A 119 -3.11 -8.99 5.55
C ASP A 119 -3.35 -10.49 5.83
N PHE A 120 -4.15 -11.18 4.99
CA PHE A 120 -4.29 -12.63 5.04
C PHE A 120 -2.95 -13.34 4.82
N GLY A 121 -2.15 -12.87 3.84
CA GLY A 121 -0.79 -13.40 3.66
C GLY A 121 0.06 -13.19 4.90
N PHE A 122 0.06 -11.99 5.47
CA PHE A 122 0.79 -11.71 6.71
C PHE A 122 0.37 -12.66 7.84
N LEU A 123 -0.94 -12.88 8.02
CA LEU A 123 -1.46 -13.80 9.04
C LEU A 123 -0.96 -15.26 8.84
N VAL A 124 -0.97 -15.75 7.60
CA VAL A 124 -0.41 -17.08 7.29
C VAL A 124 1.09 -17.11 7.60
N GLY A 125 1.84 -16.07 7.25
CA GLY A 125 3.25 -15.93 7.63
C GLY A 125 3.47 -16.03 9.15
N LEU A 126 2.63 -15.37 9.94
CA LEU A 126 2.63 -15.46 11.41
C LEU A 126 2.40 -16.89 11.90
N MET A 127 1.46 -17.62 11.30
CA MET A 127 1.19 -19.01 11.69
C MET A 127 2.38 -19.92 11.39
N VAL A 128 3.07 -19.71 10.25
CA VAL A 128 4.30 -20.46 9.93
C VAL A 128 5.42 -20.09 10.90
N ILE A 129 5.59 -18.80 11.25
CA ILE A 129 6.57 -18.36 12.26
C ILE A 129 6.30 -19.05 13.60
N LEU A 130 5.05 -19.00 14.09
CA LEU A 130 4.68 -19.64 15.35
C LEU A 130 4.96 -21.13 15.36
N ASN A 131 4.58 -21.82 14.27
CA ASN A 131 4.80 -23.28 14.15
C ASN A 131 6.30 -23.65 14.08
N THR A 132 7.12 -22.77 13.50
CA THR A 132 8.56 -23.02 13.32
C THR A 132 9.38 -22.68 14.56
N PHE A 133 9.11 -21.51 15.17
CA PHE A 133 9.93 -20.95 16.24
C PHE A 133 9.25 -20.99 17.62
N ASN A 134 7.97 -21.38 17.69
CA ASN A 134 7.13 -21.38 18.91
C ASN A 134 7.08 -20.02 19.64
N THR A 135 7.35 -18.93 18.93
CA THR A 135 7.33 -17.55 19.46
C THR A 135 7.10 -16.55 18.34
N PHE A 136 6.66 -15.33 18.71
CA PHE A 136 6.60 -14.18 17.80
C PHE A 136 7.70 -13.15 18.07
N ASP A 137 8.57 -13.38 19.07
CA ASP A 137 9.61 -12.45 19.45
C ASP A 137 10.61 -12.20 18.32
N PHE A 138 10.86 -10.91 17.99
CA PHE A 138 11.76 -10.55 16.89
C PHE A 138 13.17 -11.09 17.11
N TYR A 139 13.74 -10.87 18.30
CA TYR A 139 15.12 -11.26 18.56
C TYR A 139 15.32 -12.76 18.36
N THR A 140 14.44 -13.57 18.94
CA THR A 140 14.50 -15.02 18.85
C THR A 140 14.33 -15.51 17.42
N VAL A 141 13.30 -15.03 16.71
CA VAL A 141 12.98 -15.46 15.33
C VAL A 141 14.08 -15.06 14.36
N LEU A 142 14.54 -13.79 14.43
CA LEU A 142 15.55 -13.27 13.49
C LEU A 142 16.91 -13.91 13.69
N LYS A 143 17.31 -14.19 14.94
CA LYS A 143 18.60 -14.83 15.26
C LYS A 143 18.63 -16.31 14.86
N SER A 144 17.50 -17.02 15.00
CA SER A 144 17.39 -18.44 14.68
C SER A 144 17.06 -18.71 13.21
N ALA A 145 17.02 -17.70 12.36
CA ALA A 145 16.66 -17.86 10.95
C ALA A 145 17.67 -18.73 10.18
N SER A 146 18.95 -18.74 10.58
CA SER A 146 20.00 -19.58 9.99
C SER A 146 19.82 -21.07 10.25
N ASP A 147 19.11 -21.43 11.31
CA ASP A 147 18.95 -22.82 11.77
C ASP A 147 17.75 -23.51 11.09
N VAL A 148 17.00 -22.78 10.28
CA VAL A 148 15.76 -23.23 9.64
C VAL A 148 16.01 -23.56 8.15
N PRO A 149 15.40 -24.62 7.59
CA PRO A 149 15.52 -24.94 6.18
C PRO A 149 15.12 -23.78 5.26
N GLU A 150 15.89 -23.55 4.17
CA GLU A 150 15.65 -22.48 3.18
C GLU A 150 14.21 -22.44 2.67
N ASN A 151 13.59 -23.61 2.45
CA ASN A 151 12.18 -23.67 2.01
C ASN A 151 11.22 -23.04 3.00
N THR A 152 11.40 -23.27 4.31
CA THR A 152 10.55 -22.68 5.35
C THR A 152 10.76 -21.19 5.45
N VAL A 153 12.03 -20.74 5.41
CA VAL A 153 12.38 -19.32 5.36
C VAL A 153 11.76 -18.63 4.15
N THR A 154 11.81 -19.29 2.99
CA THR A 154 11.20 -18.80 1.75
C THR A 154 9.68 -18.67 1.88
N ILE A 155 9.00 -19.65 2.46
CA ILE A 155 7.55 -19.61 2.68
C ILE A 155 7.18 -18.44 3.61
N ILE A 156 7.87 -18.29 4.75
CA ILE A 156 7.67 -17.16 5.67
C ILE A 156 7.84 -15.83 4.92
N SER A 157 8.95 -15.69 4.20
CA SER A 157 9.29 -14.47 3.46
C SER A 157 8.23 -14.11 2.42
N LEU A 158 7.75 -15.07 1.62
CA LEU A 158 6.75 -14.84 0.57
C LEU A 158 5.38 -14.48 1.15
N PHE A 159 4.96 -15.08 2.27
CA PHE A 159 3.70 -14.73 2.91
C PHE A 159 3.74 -13.34 3.57
N LEU A 160 4.83 -12.98 4.23
CA LEU A 160 5.02 -11.62 4.75
C LEU A 160 5.11 -10.60 3.60
N LEU A 161 5.77 -10.96 2.49
CA LEU A 161 5.84 -10.14 1.28
C LEU A 161 4.45 -9.86 0.70
N LEU A 162 3.52 -10.82 0.71
CA LEU A 162 2.14 -10.60 0.29
C LEU A 162 1.45 -9.52 1.16
N GLY A 163 1.71 -9.52 2.47
CA GLY A 163 1.30 -8.43 3.36
C GLY A 163 1.85 -7.07 2.92
N ALA A 164 3.14 -7.03 2.60
CA ALA A 164 3.80 -5.81 2.12
C ALA A 164 3.20 -5.31 0.80
N PHE A 165 2.79 -6.19 -0.12
CA PHE A 165 2.13 -5.81 -1.38
C PHE A 165 0.85 -5.03 -1.14
N GLY A 166 0.05 -5.40 -0.15
CA GLY A 166 -1.16 -4.69 0.23
C GLY A 166 -0.87 -3.25 0.65
N LYS A 167 -0.12 -3.05 1.74
CA LYS A 167 0.14 -1.73 2.31
C LYS A 167 0.99 -0.85 1.41
N SER A 168 2.03 -1.40 0.80
CA SER A 168 2.94 -0.65 -0.09
C SER A 168 2.47 -0.56 -1.53
N ALA A 169 1.23 -0.94 -1.81
CA ALA A 169 0.60 -0.86 -3.13
C ALA A 169 1.49 -1.41 -4.25
N GLN A 170 2.06 -2.61 -4.05
CA GLN A 170 2.83 -3.30 -5.07
C GLN A 170 1.94 -4.17 -5.97
N PHE A 171 2.39 -4.44 -7.18
CA PHE A 171 1.69 -5.36 -8.08
C PHE A 171 1.51 -6.73 -7.42
N PRO A 172 0.30 -7.34 -7.49
CA PRO A 172 -0.92 -6.88 -8.18
C PRO A 172 -1.87 -6.02 -7.33
N LEU A 173 -1.57 -5.72 -6.05
CA LEU A 173 -2.48 -5.09 -5.09
C LEU A 173 -2.42 -3.54 -5.07
N PHE A 174 -1.89 -2.89 -6.12
CA PHE A 174 -1.64 -1.43 -6.14
C PHE A 174 -2.88 -0.57 -6.43
N SER A 175 -3.94 -1.14 -6.97
CA SER A 175 -5.04 -0.38 -7.61
C SER A 175 -5.91 0.44 -6.64
N TRP A 176 -5.76 0.26 -5.33
CA TRP A 176 -6.48 1.03 -4.33
C TRP A 176 -5.87 2.43 -4.11
N LEU A 177 -4.56 2.57 -4.32
CA LEU A 177 -3.84 3.78 -3.93
C LEU A 177 -4.23 5.01 -4.77
N PRO A 178 -4.38 4.94 -6.12
CA PRO A 178 -4.91 6.05 -6.90
C PRO A 178 -6.37 6.42 -6.58
N ASP A 179 -7.19 5.45 -6.17
CA ASP A 179 -8.58 5.70 -5.77
C ASP A 179 -8.66 6.32 -4.37
N ALA A 180 -7.68 6.06 -3.49
CA ALA A 180 -7.57 6.68 -2.18
C ALA A 180 -7.46 8.22 -2.21
N MET A 181 -7.25 8.80 -3.40
CA MET A 181 -7.23 10.25 -3.62
C MET A 181 -8.58 10.95 -3.39
N GLU A 182 -9.65 10.22 -3.15
CA GLU A 182 -10.96 10.75 -2.76
C GLU A 182 -10.97 11.36 -1.34
N GLY A 183 -10.03 11.00 -0.49
CA GLY A 183 -9.87 11.58 0.86
C GLY A 183 -9.29 12.99 0.85
N PRO A 184 -9.32 13.71 2.01
CA PRO A 184 -8.70 15.03 2.17
C PRO A 184 -7.22 15.01 1.79
N THR A 185 -6.74 16.06 1.09
CA THR A 185 -5.36 16.07 0.59
C THR A 185 -4.29 15.94 1.69
N PRO A 186 -4.43 16.56 2.89
CA PRO A 186 -3.45 16.34 3.96
C PRO A 186 -3.46 14.89 4.50
N ALA A 187 -4.63 14.20 4.50
CA ALA A 187 -4.68 12.78 4.81
C ALA A 187 -3.93 11.96 3.74
N SER A 188 -4.08 12.32 2.46
CA SER A 188 -3.29 11.71 1.38
C SER A 188 -1.79 11.93 1.59
N ALA A 189 -1.37 13.15 1.98
CA ALA A 189 0.03 13.44 2.30
C ALA A 189 0.56 12.51 3.41
N LEU A 190 -0.20 12.32 4.49
CA LEU A 190 0.17 11.44 5.59
C LEU A 190 0.32 9.99 5.15
N ILE A 191 -0.69 9.44 4.46
CA ILE A 191 -0.72 8.04 3.98
C ILE A 191 0.47 7.76 3.05
N HIS A 192 0.81 8.71 2.15
CA HIS A 192 1.77 8.50 1.07
C HIS A 192 3.21 8.89 1.39
N ALA A 193 3.45 9.70 2.43
CA ALA A 193 4.79 10.19 2.73
C ALA A 193 5.58 9.20 3.62
N ALA A 194 5.14 8.98 4.87
CA ALA A 194 5.95 8.29 5.87
C ALA A 194 5.20 7.21 6.66
N THR A 195 3.98 6.84 6.25
CA THR A 195 3.16 5.98 7.09
C THR A 195 2.71 4.70 6.38
N MET A 196 1.43 4.55 6.07
CA MET A 196 0.85 3.30 5.61
C MET A 196 1.64 2.63 4.47
N VAL A 197 1.98 3.39 3.43
CA VAL A 197 2.65 2.82 2.26
C VAL A 197 4.11 2.44 2.51
N THR A 198 4.71 2.98 3.57
CA THR A 198 6.09 2.65 3.97
C THR A 198 6.15 1.47 4.95
N ALA A 199 5.00 1.04 5.50
CA ALA A 199 4.93 -0.07 6.45
C ALA A 199 5.49 -1.38 5.87
N GLY A 200 5.21 -1.67 4.59
CA GLY A 200 5.77 -2.86 3.93
C GLY A 200 7.28 -2.79 3.76
N VAL A 201 7.82 -1.61 3.41
CA VAL A 201 9.27 -1.38 3.32
C VAL A 201 9.93 -1.56 4.69
N PHE A 202 9.35 -0.96 5.74
CA PHE A 202 9.81 -1.10 7.12
C PHE A 202 9.84 -2.58 7.55
N MET A 203 8.73 -3.30 7.33
CA MET A 203 8.62 -4.72 7.69
C MET A 203 9.67 -5.56 6.95
N LEU A 204 9.83 -5.36 5.64
CA LEU A 204 10.81 -6.13 4.86
C LEU A 204 12.25 -5.87 5.31
N VAL A 205 12.58 -4.63 5.69
CA VAL A 205 13.90 -4.33 6.28
C VAL A 205 14.02 -4.92 7.68
N ARG A 206 12.95 -4.91 8.50
CA ARG A 206 12.94 -5.55 9.82
C ARG A 206 13.22 -7.04 9.74
N ILE A 207 12.70 -7.73 8.73
CA ILE A 207 12.90 -9.17 8.52
C ILE A 207 14.10 -9.49 7.62
N SER A 208 14.98 -8.54 7.33
CA SER A 208 16.19 -8.77 6.50
C SER A 208 17.05 -9.94 6.98
N PRO A 209 17.20 -10.23 8.30
CA PRO A 209 17.91 -11.43 8.77
C PRO A 209 17.26 -12.75 8.32
N ILE A 210 15.95 -12.75 8.01
CA ILE A 210 15.26 -13.90 7.40
C ILE A 210 15.44 -13.88 5.88
N LEU A 211 15.23 -12.71 5.24
CA LEU A 211 15.25 -12.57 3.79
C LEU A 211 16.57 -12.98 3.14
N GLN A 212 17.70 -12.72 3.79
CA GLN A 212 19.03 -13.08 3.26
C GLN A 212 19.22 -14.58 3.00
N TYR A 213 18.48 -15.44 3.70
CA TYR A 213 18.53 -16.90 3.52
C TYR A 213 17.57 -17.42 2.44
N SER A 214 16.85 -16.53 1.71
CA SER A 214 15.96 -16.91 0.61
C SER A 214 16.26 -16.13 -0.66
N LYS A 215 17.05 -16.70 -1.54
CA LYS A 215 17.34 -16.13 -2.87
C LYS A 215 16.07 -15.93 -3.71
N ILE A 216 15.11 -16.84 -3.58
CA ILE A 216 13.82 -16.79 -4.29
C ILE A 216 13.03 -15.57 -3.83
N ALA A 217 12.91 -15.34 -2.52
CA ALA A 217 12.20 -14.18 -2.00
C ALA A 217 12.85 -12.86 -2.45
N GLY A 218 14.18 -12.75 -2.38
CA GLY A 218 14.93 -11.60 -2.89
C GLY A 218 14.63 -11.30 -4.35
N LEU A 219 14.69 -12.32 -5.21
CA LEU A 219 14.38 -12.18 -6.65
C LEU A 219 12.93 -11.75 -6.89
N VAL A 220 11.96 -12.34 -6.19
CA VAL A 220 10.54 -11.96 -6.30
C VAL A 220 10.33 -10.50 -5.89
N ILE A 221 10.98 -10.04 -4.81
CA ILE A 221 10.90 -8.64 -4.35
C ILE A 221 11.42 -7.69 -5.43
N VAL A 222 12.59 -7.98 -6.04
CA VAL A 222 13.15 -7.16 -7.15
C VAL A 222 12.19 -7.12 -8.32
N LEU A 223 11.71 -8.26 -8.79
CA LEU A 223 10.85 -8.36 -9.97
C LEU A 223 9.53 -7.61 -9.78
N VAL A 224 8.89 -7.79 -8.62
CA VAL A 224 7.63 -7.09 -8.30
C VAL A 224 7.88 -5.60 -8.14
N GLY A 225 8.95 -5.18 -7.45
CA GLY A 225 9.33 -3.78 -7.32
C GLY A 225 9.56 -3.12 -8.67
N LEU A 226 10.28 -3.78 -9.56
CA LEU A 226 10.60 -3.28 -10.91
C LEU A 226 9.34 -3.16 -11.79
N LEU A 227 8.52 -4.22 -11.82
CA LEU A 227 7.25 -4.21 -12.54
C LEU A 227 6.34 -3.08 -12.04
N THR A 228 6.25 -2.92 -10.72
CA THR A 228 5.46 -1.86 -10.08
C THR A 228 5.99 -0.48 -10.43
N ALA A 229 7.31 -0.27 -10.37
CA ALA A 229 7.93 1.02 -10.67
C ALA A 229 7.66 1.46 -12.11
N LEU A 230 7.84 0.55 -13.07
CA LEU A 230 7.62 0.82 -14.50
C LEU A 230 6.13 1.05 -14.83
N LEU A 231 5.23 0.16 -14.35
CA LEU A 231 3.79 0.29 -14.57
C LEU A 231 3.25 1.61 -14.03
N ALA A 232 3.64 1.97 -12.81
CA ALA A 232 3.19 3.20 -12.18
C ALA A 232 3.76 4.44 -12.87
N ALA A 233 5.05 4.44 -13.24
CA ALA A 233 5.67 5.54 -13.97
C ALA A 233 5.00 5.73 -15.35
N PHE A 234 4.75 4.65 -16.08
CA PHE A 234 4.03 4.69 -17.35
C PHE A 234 2.60 5.24 -17.20
N SER A 235 1.89 4.80 -16.16
CA SER A 235 0.51 5.26 -15.91
C SER A 235 0.44 6.73 -15.50
N ALA A 236 1.42 7.25 -14.77
CA ALA A 236 1.50 8.64 -14.35
C ALA A 236 1.58 9.64 -15.53
N ILE A 237 2.14 9.21 -16.67
CA ILE A 237 2.37 10.06 -17.85
C ILE A 237 1.08 10.71 -18.35
N ASN A 238 -0.04 10.01 -18.35
CA ASN A 238 -1.29 10.48 -18.94
C ASN A 238 -2.40 10.74 -17.91
N GLN A 239 -2.12 10.72 -16.59
CA GLN A 239 -3.08 11.15 -15.59
C GLN A 239 -3.30 12.66 -15.63
N TYR A 240 -4.54 13.08 -15.37
CA TYR A 240 -4.92 14.49 -15.37
C TYR A 240 -5.34 15.01 -14.00
N ASP A 241 -5.62 14.14 -13.05
CA ASP A 241 -5.87 14.53 -11.66
C ASP A 241 -4.55 14.78 -10.94
N ILE A 242 -4.41 15.99 -10.35
CA ILE A 242 -3.19 16.45 -9.66
C ILE A 242 -2.73 15.47 -8.56
N LYS A 243 -3.67 14.88 -7.81
CA LYS A 243 -3.37 13.91 -6.74
C LYS A 243 -3.06 12.51 -7.31
N LYS A 244 -3.75 12.08 -8.38
CA LYS A 244 -3.50 10.75 -8.98
C LYS A 244 -2.12 10.65 -9.61
N VAL A 245 -1.61 11.72 -10.24
CA VAL A 245 -0.20 11.75 -10.70
C VAL A 245 0.75 11.48 -9.54
N LEU A 246 0.53 12.14 -8.40
CA LEU A 246 1.35 11.95 -7.19
C LEU A 246 1.17 10.57 -6.56
N ALA A 247 -0.01 9.97 -6.64
CA ALA A 247 -0.26 8.61 -6.17
C ALA A 247 0.53 7.58 -7.01
N TYR A 248 0.45 7.64 -8.34
CA TYR A 248 1.26 6.77 -9.20
C TYR A 248 2.76 6.99 -9.00
N SER A 249 3.18 8.24 -8.79
CA SER A 249 4.58 8.51 -8.47
C SER A 249 5.00 7.92 -7.12
N THR A 250 4.09 7.79 -6.13
CA THR A 250 4.35 7.09 -4.87
C THR A 250 4.53 5.59 -5.11
N ILE A 251 3.63 4.96 -5.86
CA ILE A 251 3.73 3.53 -6.22
C ILE A 251 5.06 3.24 -6.90
N SER A 252 5.48 4.11 -7.83
CA SER A 252 6.76 3.96 -8.53
C SER A 252 7.97 4.06 -7.58
N GLN A 253 7.98 5.04 -6.64
CA GLN A 253 9.10 5.18 -5.68
C GLN A 253 9.14 4.03 -4.67
N LEU A 254 7.99 3.52 -4.23
CA LEU A 254 7.95 2.30 -3.41
C LEU A 254 8.51 1.09 -4.18
N GLY A 255 8.24 0.99 -5.47
CA GLY A 255 8.87 0.00 -6.34
C GLY A 255 10.40 0.08 -6.29
N PHE A 256 11.01 1.28 -6.33
CA PHE A 256 12.46 1.45 -6.15
C PHE A 256 12.95 0.94 -4.79
N MET A 257 12.21 1.19 -3.70
CA MET A 257 12.57 0.67 -2.37
C MET A 257 12.53 -0.86 -2.33
N PHE A 258 11.53 -1.47 -2.99
CA PHE A 258 11.46 -2.94 -3.12
C PHE A 258 12.61 -3.49 -3.95
N ILE A 259 12.98 -2.85 -5.06
CA ILE A 259 14.17 -3.23 -5.84
C ILE A 259 15.41 -3.23 -4.96
N ALA A 260 15.61 -2.18 -4.15
CA ALA A 260 16.72 -2.08 -3.23
C ALA A 260 16.74 -3.21 -2.20
N ILE A 261 15.60 -3.48 -1.55
CA ILE A 261 15.48 -4.55 -0.55
C ILE A 261 15.80 -5.91 -1.17
N GLY A 262 15.22 -6.23 -2.32
CA GLY A 262 15.45 -7.52 -2.98
C GLY A 262 16.87 -7.69 -3.54
N ALA A 263 17.59 -6.57 -3.73
CA ALA A 263 19.01 -6.55 -4.06
C ALA A 263 19.95 -6.56 -2.83
N GLY A 264 19.40 -6.66 -1.60
CA GLY A 264 20.20 -6.63 -0.36
C GLY A 264 20.66 -5.23 0.07
N ALA A 265 20.17 -4.16 -0.59
CA ALA A 265 20.54 -2.78 -0.30
C ALA A 265 19.56 -2.14 0.73
N TYR A 266 19.47 -2.71 1.93
CA TYR A 266 18.52 -2.30 2.96
C TYR A 266 18.73 -0.86 3.43
N VAL A 267 19.99 -0.43 3.57
CA VAL A 267 20.33 0.96 3.94
C VAL A 267 19.82 1.94 2.89
N ALA A 268 20.06 1.67 1.60
CA ALA A 268 19.59 2.50 0.50
C ALA A 268 18.06 2.58 0.45
N ALA A 269 17.35 1.47 0.75
CA ALA A 269 15.89 1.44 0.83
C ALA A 269 15.36 2.38 1.93
N ILE A 270 15.91 2.33 3.14
CA ILE A 270 15.51 3.20 4.25
C ILE A 270 15.94 4.64 4.01
N PHE A 271 17.13 4.87 3.45
CA PHE A 271 17.57 6.22 3.08
C PHE A 271 16.63 6.85 2.05
N HIS A 272 16.23 6.08 1.03
CA HIS A 272 15.25 6.57 0.06
C HIS A 272 13.87 6.78 0.69
N LEU A 273 13.45 5.95 1.64
CA LEU A 273 12.23 6.14 2.41
C LEU A 273 12.26 7.48 3.19
N VAL A 274 13.38 7.81 3.83
CA VAL A 274 13.56 9.09 4.55
C VAL A 274 13.43 10.28 3.60
N THR A 275 14.18 10.30 2.50
CA THR A 275 14.13 11.40 1.54
C THR A 275 12.77 11.51 0.86
N HIS A 276 12.18 10.36 0.49
CA HIS A 276 10.85 10.23 -0.09
C HIS A 276 9.78 10.87 0.80
N ALA A 277 9.83 10.64 2.09
CA ALA A 277 8.86 11.13 3.04
C ALA A 277 8.74 12.66 3.00
N PHE A 278 9.86 13.39 2.92
CA PHE A 278 9.87 14.85 2.85
C PHE A 278 9.39 15.40 1.51
N PHE A 279 9.94 14.95 0.39
CA PHE A 279 9.52 15.50 -0.90
C PHE A 279 8.10 15.05 -1.29
N LYS A 280 7.60 13.91 -0.79
CA LYS A 280 6.21 13.52 -1.02
C LYS A 280 5.22 14.32 -0.20
N ALA A 281 5.49 14.52 1.09
CA ALA A 281 4.68 15.42 1.91
C ALA A 281 4.62 16.81 1.26
N LEU A 282 5.77 17.35 0.80
CA LEU A 282 5.85 18.62 0.10
C LEU A 282 4.96 18.67 -1.15
N LEU A 283 5.06 17.67 -2.01
CA LEU A 283 4.30 17.62 -3.27
C LEU A 283 2.79 17.48 -3.03
N PHE A 284 2.37 16.64 -2.08
CA PHE A 284 0.95 16.48 -1.75
C PHE A 284 0.37 17.71 -1.06
N LEU A 285 1.08 18.30 -0.10
CA LEU A 285 0.61 19.54 0.54
C LEU A 285 0.63 20.71 -0.44
N GLY A 286 1.62 20.78 -1.34
CA GLY A 286 1.63 21.74 -2.44
C GLY A 286 0.43 21.58 -3.38
N ALA A 287 0.11 20.35 -3.78
CA ALA A 287 -1.11 20.05 -4.53
C ALA A 287 -2.37 20.46 -3.74
N GLY A 288 -2.38 20.23 -2.42
CA GLY A 288 -3.45 20.70 -1.54
C GLY A 288 -3.61 22.23 -1.53
N ALA A 289 -2.50 22.96 -1.51
CA ALA A 289 -2.51 24.43 -1.60
C ALA A 289 -3.07 24.90 -2.94
N VAL A 290 -2.68 24.27 -4.06
CA VAL A 290 -3.24 24.57 -5.38
C VAL A 290 -4.73 24.29 -5.42
N ILE A 291 -5.18 23.11 -4.98
CA ILE A 291 -6.61 22.73 -4.95
C ILE A 291 -7.42 23.70 -4.08
N HIS A 292 -6.88 24.12 -2.94
CA HIS A 292 -7.54 25.10 -2.05
C HIS A 292 -7.72 26.45 -2.73
N SER A 293 -6.69 26.97 -3.39
CA SER A 293 -6.73 28.26 -4.11
C SER A 293 -7.52 28.21 -5.41
N MET A 294 -7.67 27.02 -6.01
CA MET A 294 -8.44 26.77 -7.25
C MET A 294 -9.87 26.28 -6.98
N HIS A 295 -10.46 26.60 -5.82
CA HIS A 295 -11.85 26.26 -5.49
C HIS A 295 -12.19 24.76 -5.67
N HIS A 296 -11.29 23.88 -5.24
CA HIS A 296 -11.38 22.42 -5.29
C HIS A 296 -11.25 21.81 -6.71
N GLU A 297 -10.78 22.56 -7.71
CA GLU A 297 -10.44 21.96 -9.02
C GLU A 297 -9.22 21.01 -8.87
N GLN A 298 -9.30 19.84 -9.49
CA GLN A 298 -8.24 18.80 -9.45
C GLN A 298 -7.68 18.45 -10.83
N ASP A 299 -8.35 18.87 -11.92
CA ASP A 299 -7.89 18.60 -13.28
C ASP A 299 -6.78 19.57 -13.70
N ILE A 300 -5.55 19.06 -13.86
CA ILE A 300 -4.39 19.88 -14.25
C ILE A 300 -4.53 20.53 -15.63
N ARG A 301 -5.47 20.06 -16.48
CA ARG A 301 -5.73 20.67 -17.79
C ARG A 301 -6.47 22.00 -17.67
N LYS A 302 -7.19 22.21 -16.56
CA LYS A 302 -7.90 23.45 -16.24
C LYS A 302 -7.07 24.42 -15.41
N MET A 303 -5.87 24.03 -15.00
CA MET A 303 -4.86 24.85 -14.33
C MET A 303 -3.97 25.52 -15.37
N GLY A 304 -3.01 26.33 -14.97
CA GLY A 304 -2.01 26.94 -15.84
C GLY A 304 -1.65 28.34 -15.41
N LYS A 305 -0.43 28.80 -15.74
CA LYS A 305 0.10 30.15 -15.40
C LYS A 305 0.02 30.50 -13.90
N LEU A 306 -0.08 29.52 -13.01
CA LEU A 306 -0.24 29.77 -11.58
C LEU A 306 1.05 30.25 -10.90
N ARG A 307 2.23 30.14 -11.54
CA ARG A 307 3.52 30.52 -10.96
C ARG A 307 3.55 31.94 -10.39
N LYS A 308 2.97 32.92 -11.12
CA LYS A 308 2.95 34.33 -10.70
C LYS A 308 1.93 34.57 -9.59
N LYS A 309 0.87 33.78 -9.52
CA LYS A 309 -0.20 33.87 -8.52
C LYS A 309 0.13 33.18 -7.22
N MET A 310 0.85 32.05 -7.30
CA MET A 310 1.24 31.21 -6.17
C MET A 310 2.77 30.97 -6.17
N PRO A 311 3.59 32.01 -6.00
CA PRO A 311 5.05 31.92 -6.17
C PRO A 311 5.72 30.99 -5.13
N VAL A 312 5.25 30.99 -3.88
CA VAL A 312 5.79 30.12 -2.82
C VAL A 312 5.43 28.67 -3.11
N THR A 313 4.16 28.39 -3.37
CA THR A 313 3.69 27.02 -3.70
C THR A 313 4.38 26.50 -4.95
N ALA A 314 4.51 27.31 -6.01
CA ALA A 314 5.19 26.93 -7.25
C ALA A 314 6.67 26.59 -7.03
N SER A 315 7.39 27.40 -6.26
CA SER A 315 8.81 27.17 -5.95
C SER A 315 9.00 25.90 -5.13
N MET A 316 8.17 25.69 -4.11
CA MET A 316 8.28 24.51 -3.23
C MET A 316 7.89 23.23 -3.97
N MET A 317 6.82 23.23 -4.79
CA MET A 317 6.50 22.09 -5.64
C MET A 317 7.57 21.85 -6.72
N GLY A 318 8.20 22.90 -7.23
CA GLY A 318 9.36 22.81 -8.11
C GLY A 318 10.54 22.10 -7.44
N THR A 319 10.86 22.49 -6.20
CA THR A 319 11.88 21.80 -5.38
C THR A 319 11.55 20.31 -5.20
N GLY A 320 10.31 19.97 -4.85
CA GLY A 320 9.86 18.58 -4.73
C GLY A 320 9.95 17.82 -6.06
N THR A 321 9.60 18.46 -7.17
CA THR A 321 9.70 17.89 -8.53
C THR A 321 11.15 17.60 -8.92
N LEU A 322 12.08 18.50 -8.66
CA LEU A 322 13.49 18.29 -8.90
C LEU A 322 14.08 17.23 -7.98
N ALA A 323 13.67 17.22 -6.69
CA ALA A 323 14.12 16.22 -5.73
C ALA A 323 13.72 14.81 -6.15
N ILE A 324 12.44 14.55 -6.46
CA ILE A 324 11.98 13.22 -6.88
C ILE A 324 12.57 12.80 -8.24
N SER A 325 12.95 13.77 -9.10
CA SER A 325 13.61 13.51 -10.38
C SER A 325 15.08 13.11 -10.25
N GLY A 326 15.67 13.20 -9.05
CA GLY A 326 17.06 12.84 -8.80
C GLY A 326 18.06 13.88 -9.31
N ILE A 327 17.71 15.16 -9.22
CA ILE A 327 18.59 16.27 -9.65
C ILE A 327 19.50 16.70 -8.50
N PRO A 328 20.85 16.70 -8.68
CA PRO A 328 21.78 17.17 -7.67
C PRO A 328 21.57 18.67 -7.34
N PRO A 329 21.81 19.11 -6.11
CA PRO A 329 22.23 18.37 -4.92
C PRO A 329 21.07 17.90 -4.04
N LEU A 330 19.83 17.83 -4.56
CA LEU A 330 18.62 17.56 -3.82
C LEU A 330 18.56 16.13 -3.25
N ALA A 331 17.75 15.93 -2.22
CA ALA A 331 17.74 14.70 -1.42
C ALA A 331 17.49 13.42 -2.22
N GLY A 332 16.61 13.46 -3.22
CA GLY A 332 16.28 12.30 -4.05
C GLY A 332 17.40 11.85 -4.98
N PHE A 333 18.37 12.72 -5.31
CA PHE A 333 19.56 12.34 -6.05
C PHE A 333 20.38 11.31 -5.26
N TRP A 334 20.78 11.66 -4.06
CA TRP A 334 21.63 10.81 -3.22
C TRP A 334 21.01 9.42 -2.99
N SER A 335 19.77 9.39 -2.60
CA SER A 335 19.10 8.14 -2.23
C SER A 335 18.73 7.24 -3.43
N LYS A 336 18.31 7.82 -4.56
CA LYS A 336 17.97 7.03 -5.75
C LYS A 336 19.21 6.51 -6.46
N ASP A 337 20.25 7.30 -6.49
CA ASP A 337 21.54 6.90 -7.07
C ASP A 337 22.15 5.75 -6.27
N GLU A 338 22.09 5.79 -4.94
CA GLU A 338 22.52 4.71 -4.07
C GLU A 338 21.75 3.40 -4.35
N ILE A 339 20.41 3.46 -4.56
CA ILE A 339 19.63 2.27 -4.95
C ILE A 339 20.14 1.70 -6.28
N LEU A 340 20.24 2.54 -7.31
CA LEU A 340 20.65 2.08 -8.64
C LEU A 340 22.08 1.54 -8.65
N ALA A 341 22.99 2.19 -7.95
CA ALA A 341 24.38 1.74 -7.82
C ALA A 341 24.47 0.38 -7.09
N SER A 342 23.71 0.19 -6.00
CA SER A 342 23.67 -1.08 -5.27
C SER A 342 23.10 -2.22 -6.12
N VAL A 343 22.06 -1.96 -6.91
CA VAL A 343 21.51 -2.95 -7.85
C VAL A 343 22.55 -3.36 -8.88
N PHE A 344 23.29 -2.39 -9.44
CA PHE A 344 24.35 -2.66 -10.40
C PHE A 344 25.47 -3.50 -9.79
N ALA A 345 25.84 -3.27 -8.54
CA ALA A 345 26.91 -3.98 -7.83
C ALA A 345 26.71 -5.49 -7.73
N ASN A 346 25.45 -5.96 -7.74
CA ASN A 346 25.14 -7.41 -7.71
C ASN A 346 25.54 -8.15 -9.00
N GLY A 347 25.81 -7.45 -10.12
CA GLY A 347 26.30 -8.06 -11.35
C GLY A 347 25.28 -8.96 -12.08
N GLY A 348 25.71 -9.62 -13.16
CA GLY A 348 24.90 -10.60 -13.86
C GLY A 348 23.53 -10.07 -14.33
N MET A 349 22.45 -10.75 -13.94
CA MET A 349 21.07 -10.35 -14.29
C MET A 349 20.67 -8.99 -13.72
N TYR A 350 21.29 -8.52 -12.64
CA TYR A 350 20.99 -7.24 -12.02
C TYR A 350 21.37 -6.04 -12.89
N TYR A 351 22.24 -6.19 -13.89
CA TYR A 351 22.48 -5.16 -14.90
C TYR A 351 21.22 -4.82 -15.70
N ILE A 352 20.39 -5.83 -16.00
CA ILE A 352 19.09 -5.62 -16.68
C ILE A 352 18.14 -4.88 -15.73
N PHE A 353 18.09 -5.27 -14.47
CA PHE A 353 17.24 -4.63 -13.47
C PHE A 353 17.64 -3.17 -13.23
N TRP A 354 18.93 -2.89 -13.20
CA TRP A 354 19.47 -1.53 -13.17
C TRP A 354 19.02 -0.70 -14.38
N ALA A 355 19.17 -1.21 -15.60
CA ALA A 355 18.79 -0.50 -16.82
C ALA A 355 17.29 -0.19 -16.88
N LEU A 356 16.45 -1.13 -16.45
CA LEU A 356 15.01 -0.93 -16.33
C LEU A 356 14.67 0.06 -15.19
N GLY A 357 15.36 0.02 -14.07
CA GLY A 357 15.27 1.01 -12.99
C GLY A 357 15.65 2.42 -13.47
N LEU A 358 16.74 2.55 -14.22
CA LEU A 358 17.15 3.81 -14.83
C LEU A 358 16.08 4.35 -15.80
N SER A 359 15.44 3.47 -16.57
CA SER A 359 14.32 3.85 -17.44
C SER A 359 13.11 4.37 -16.62
N ALA A 360 12.80 3.74 -15.50
CA ALA A 360 11.76 4.21 -14.59
C ALA A 360 12.10 5.57 -13.95
N ALA A 361 13.39 5.84 -13.68
CA ALA A 361 13.86 7.13 -13.19
C ALA A 361 13.69 8.24 -14.23
N LEU A 362 14.01 7.97 -15.51
CA LEU A 362 13.76 8.88 -16.63
C LEU A 362 12.28 9.21 -16.76
N LEU A 363 11.39 8.18 -16.74
CA LEU A 363 9.95 8.39 -16.78
C LEU A 363 9.45 9.19 -15.58
N THR A 364 10.06 9.00 -14.39
CA THR A 364 9.74 9.78 -13.18
C THR A 364 9.99 11.27 -13.41
N ALA A 365 11.16 11.63 -13.91
CA ALA A 365 11.50 13.01 -14.22
C ALA A 365 10.56 13.61 -15.28
N PHE A 366 10.22 12.82 -16.30
CA PHE A 366 9.32 13.23 -17.37
C PHE A 366 7.89 13.56 -16.85
N TYR A 367 7.23 12.64 -16.13
CA TYR A 367 5.86 12.91 -15.69
C TYR A 367 5.78 13.94 -14.58
N MET A 368 6.81 14.07 -13.73
CA MET A 368 6.85 15.11 -12.70
C MET A 368 7.12 16.49 -13.31
N GLY A 369 8.00 16.59 -14.31
CA GLY A 369 8.19 17.80 -15.09
C GLY A 369 6.90 18.23 -15.80
N ARG A 370 6.21 17.29 -16.46
CA ARG A 370 4.90 17.52 -17.06
C ARG A 370 3.88 18.05 -16.05
N HIS A 371 3.82 17.42 -14.87
CA HIS A 371 2.90 17.81 -13.80
C HIS A 371 3.11 19.26 -13.38
N TRP A 372 4.34 19.64 -13.09
CA TRP A 372 4.68 21.01 -12.69
C TRP A 372 4.42 22.03 -13.81
N LEU A 373 4.84 21.74 -15.05
CA LEU A 373 4.68 22.61 -16.20
C LEU A 373 3.21 22.91 -16.52
N LEU A 374 2.33 21.89 -16.48
CA LEU A 374 0.90 22.06 -16.75
C LEU A 374 0.20 22.92 -15.70
N ILE A 375 0.63 22.85 -14.44
CA ILE A 375 0.02 23.61 -13.35
C ILE A 375 0.52 25.06 -13.34
N PHE A 376 1.81 25.28 -13.51
CA PHE A 376 2.42 26.57 -13.20
C PHE A 376 2.86 27.41 -14.40
N GLU A 377 3.17 26.79 -15.55
CA GLU A 377 3.72 27.53 -16.69
C GLU A 377 2.80 27.56 -17.90
N LYS A 378 2.19 26.45 -18.26
CA LYS A 378 1.42 26.32 -19.50
C LYS A 378 0.20 27.23 -19.49
N ASP A 379 -0.04 27.91 -20.63
CA ASP A 379 -1.30 28.60 -20.87
C ASP A 379 -2.36 27.63 -21.36
N ASN A 380 -3.35 27.37 -20.54
CA ASN A 380 -4.47 26.48 -20.88
C ASN A 380 -5.75 27.25 -21.26
N GLY A 381 -5.67 28.60 -21.37
CA GLY A 381 -6.77 29.44 -21.82
C GLY A 381 -7.85 29.74 -20.76
N PHE A 382 -7.63 29.34 -19.51
CA PHE A 382 -8.54 29.67 -18.40
C PHE A 382 -8.11 30.95 -17.68
N ASP A 383 -9.09 31.74 -17.27
CA ASP A 383 -8.84 32.93 -16.44
C ASP A 383 -8.71 32.50 -14.97
N HIS A 384 -7.59 32.88 -14.37
CA HIS A 384 -7.26 32.61 -12.95
C HIS A 384 -7.03 33.94 -12.20
N SER A 385 -7.72 35.04 -12.59
CA SER A 385 -7.55 36.35 -11.98
C SER A 385 -7.84 36.38 -10.48
N ASP A 386 -8.73 35.51 -10.00
CA ASP A 386 -9.17 35.33 -8.62
C ASP A 386 -8.26 34.47 -7.77
N VAL A 387 -7.33 33.74 -8.39
CA VAL A 387 -6.42 32.83 -7.66
C VAL A 387 -5.34 33.64 -6.94
N ILE A 388 -5.18 33.37 -5.65
CA ILE A 388 -4.17 33.96 -4.77
C ILE A 388 -3.37 32.86 -4.08
N GLU A 389 -2.19 33.24 -3.54
CA GLU A 389 -1.36 32.32 -2.76
C GLU A 389 -2.11 31.78 -1.53
N ALA A 390 -1.84 30.52 -1.18
CA ALA A 390 -2.42 29.89 0.00
C ALA A 390 -2.03 30.61 1.30
N PRO A 391 -2.84 30.51 2.38
CA PRO A 391 -2.55 31.14 3.67
C PRO A 391 -1.16 30.78 4.23
N LYS A 392 -0.60 31.64 5.07
CA LYS A 392 0.73 31.41 5.69
C LYS A 392 0.79 30.14 6.52
N THR A 393 -0.31 29.70 7.11
CA THR A 393 -0.46 28.45 7.84
C THR A 393 -0.29 27.22 6.94
N MET A 394 -0.52 27.35 5.64
CA MET A 394 -0.28 26.33 4.63
C MET A 394 1.10 26.48 3.98
N THR A 395 1.54 27.70 3.66
CA THR A 395 2.82 27.92 2.95
C THR A 395 4.04 27.71 3.84
N ARG A 396 3.98 27.99 5.15
CA ARG A 396 5.10 27.74 6.08
C ARG A 396 5.47 26.25 6.17
N PRO A 397 4.52 25.30 6.35
CA PRO A 397 4.81 23.87 6.23
C PRO A 397 5.48 23.50 4.90
N LEU A 398 5.06 24.08 3.77
CA LEU A 398 5.70 23.81 2.47
C LEU A 398 7.17 24.25 2.46
N ILE A 399 7.48 25.43 3.03
CA ILE A 399 8.87 25.93 3.11
C ILE A 399 9.73 24.99 3.97
N VAL A 400 9.23 24.56 5.13
CA VAL A 400 9.95 23.62 6.02
C VAL A 400 10.24 22.31 5.27
N LEU A 401 9.23 21.70 4.64
CA LEU A 401 9.41 20.47 3.87
C LEU A 401 10.32 20.67 2.65
N GLY A 402 10.29 21.85 2.02
CA GLY A 402 11.17 22.22 0.93
C GLY A 402 12.63 22.24 1.35
N LEU A 403 12.93 22.86 2.49
CA LEU A 403 14.28 22.87 3.07
C LEU A 403 14.77 21.44 3.37
N PHE A 404 13.94 20.61 4.00
CA PHE A 404 14.29 19.20 4.21
C PHE A 404 14.49 18.45 2.89
N SER A 405 13.68 18.70 1.87
CA SER A 405 13.84 18.08 0.54
C SER A 405 15.14 18.47 -0.17
N ILE A 406 15.76 19.59 0.24
CA ILE A 406 17.10 19.99 -0.25
C ILE A 406 18.19 19.30 0.58
N PHE A 407 18.11 19.37 1.91
CA PHE A 407 19.26 19.09 2.78
C PHE A 407 19.29 17.70 3.37
N ILE A 408 18.14 17.01 3.54
CA ILE A 408 18.09 15.71 4.23
C ILE A 408 18.90 14.62 3.50
N GLY A 409 19.15 14.78 2.20
CA GLY A 409 19.99 13.86 1.43
C GLY A 409 21.44 13.80 1.89
N PHE A 410 21.92 14.86 2.54
CA PHE A 410 23.30 14.90 3.04
C PHE A 410 23.55 14.02 4.26
N ILE A 411 22.51 13.46 4.90
CA ILE A 411 22.67 12.54 6.03
C ILE A 411 23.27 11.18 5.62
N ASN A 412 23.21 10.82 4.33
CA ASN A 412 23.84 9.60 3.80
C ASN A 412 24.39 9.89 2.41
N THR A 413 25.67 10.18 2.35
CA THR A 413 26.43 10.48 1.13
C THR A 413 27.68 9.63 1.12
N PRO A 414 28.42 9.51 0.02
CA PRO A 414 29.69 8.80 0.00
C PRO A 414 30.74 9.31 1.01
N PHE A 415 30.54 10.50 1.58
CA PHE A 415 31.42 11.11 2.57
C PHE A 415 30.88 11.02 4.02
N PHE A 416 29.58 10.77 4.20
CA PHE A 416 28.94 10.74 5.50
C PHE A 416 27.85 9.67 5.54
N HIS A 417 28.09 8.57 6.23
CA HIS A 417 27.25 7.37 6.33
C HIS A 417 26.34 7.43 7.58
N GLY A 418 25.49 8.44 7.69
CA GLY A 418 24.66 8.66 8.89
C GLY A 418 23.58 7.61 9.06
N VAL A 419 22.86 7.27 7.99
CA VAL A 419 21.78 6.25 8.03
C VAL A 419 22.36 4.88 8.30
N GLU A 420 23.47 4.52 7.66
CA GLU A 420 24.16 3.24 7.85
C GLU A 420 24.58 3.06 9.32
N LYS A 421 25.19 4.09 9.93
CA LYS A 421 25.58 4.06 11.34
C LYS A 421 24.40 3.85 12.29
N VAL A 422 23.27 4.47 12.02
CA VAL A 422 22.04 4.33 12.85
C VAL A 422 21.44 2.93 12.67
N LEU A 423 21.47 2.38 11.47
CA LEU A 423 20.92 1.05 11.17
C LEU A 423 21.85 -0.09 11.56
N HIS A 424 23.10 0.18 11.94
CA HIS A 424 24.12 -0.84 12.19
C HIS A 424 23.64 -1.98 13.10
N TYR A 425 23.04 -1.66 14.24
CA TYR A 425 22.51 -2.67 15.18
C TYR A 425 21.24 -3.36 14.67
N SER A 426 20.42 -2.66 13.88
CA SER A 426 19.19 -3.25 13.31
C SER A 426 19.47 -4.22 12.16
N LEU A 427 20.65 -4.11 11.54
CA LEU A 427 21.13 -4.94 10.44
C LEU A 427 22.32 -5.82 10.84
N GLU A 428 22.56 -6.01 12.15
CA GLU A 428 23.65 -6.84 12.63
C GLU A 428 23.48 -8.29 12.14
N GLY A 429 24.55 -8.85 11.53
CA GLY A 429 24.51 -10.20 10.96
C GLY A 429 23.82 -10.33 9.59
N VAL A 430 23.44 -9.19 8.98
CA VAL A 430 22.86 -9.18 7.62
C VAL A 430 23.92 -8.80 6.60
N GLU A 431 24.02 -9.58 5.52
CA GLU A 431 24.86 -9.21 4.37
C GLU A 431 24.22 -8.03 3.64
N VAL A 432 24.90 -6.89 3.63
CA VAL A 432 24.48 -5.69 2.93
C VAL A 432 25.28 -5.53 1.65
N THR A 433 24.62 -5.25 0.54
CA THR A 433 25.30 -4.99 -0.74
C THR A 433 26.11 -3.70 -0.65
N HIS A 434 27.39 -3.79 -0.91
CA HIS A 434 28.30 -2.64 -0.95
C HIS A 434 28.21 -1.91 -2.29
N LEU A 435 28.39 -0.59 -2.24
CA LEU A 435 28.47 0.23 -3.46
C LEU A 435 29.71 -0.11 -4.29
N PRO A 436 29.63 0.01 -5.62
CA PRO A 436 30.83 -0.12 -6.47
C PRO A 436 31.82 1.01 -6.15
N GLU A 437 33.09 0.69 -6.17
CA GLU A 437 34.15 1.67 -5.88
C GLU A 437 34.68 2.34 -7.14
N GLY A 438 35.35 3.48 -6.96
CA GLY A 438 36.12 4.16 -7.98
C GLY A 438 35.32 4.72 -9.16
N PRO A 439 35.84 4.66 -10.40
CA PRO A 439 35.24 5.28 -11.58
C PRO A 439 33.82 4.77 -11.91
N THR A 440 33.53 3.53 -11.57
CA THR A 440 32.19 2.91 -11.82
C THR A 440 31.09 3.68 -11.13
N LEU A 441 31.25 4.05 -9.85
CA LEU A 441 30.27 4.82 -9.11
C LEU A 441 30.00 6.18 -9.78
N ILE A 442 31.07 6.85 -10.24
CA ILE A 442 30.94 8.15 -10.92
C ILE A 442 30.17 8.01 -12.24
N ILE A 443 30.45 6.97 -13.02
CA ILE A 443 29.75 6.71 -14.29
C ILE A 443 28.26 6.45 -14.03
N LEU A 444 27.91 5.63 -13.03
CA LEU A 444 26.53 5.35 -12.67
C LEU A 444 25.81 6.63 -12.22
N ALA A 445 26.46 7.49 -11.43
CA ALA A 445 25.91 8.78 -11.03
C ALA A 445 25.67 9.70 -12.24
N ILE A 446 26.60 9.78 -13.18
CA ILE A 446 26.42 10.56 -14.41
C ILE A 446 25.25 10.05 -15.24
N LEU A 447 25.09 8.74 -15.39
CA LEU A 447 23.96 8.14 -16.11
C LEU A 447 22.62 8.40 -15.43
N SER A 448 22.57 8.32 -14.09
CA SER A 448 21.39 8.64 -13.29
C SER A 448 20.98 10.11 -13.41
N ILE A 449 21.95 11.02 -13.28
CA ILE A 449 21.76 12.46 -13.49
C ILE A 449 21.28 12.73 -14.93
N GLY A 450 21.93 12.11 -15.92
CA GLY A 450 21.57 12.22 -17.33
C GLY A 450 20.12 11.79 -17.60
N ALA A 451 19.67 10.69 -17.00
CA ALA A 451 18.28 10.24 -17.10
C ALA A 451 17.29 11.25 -16.50
N GLY A 452 17.60 11.82 -15.33
CA GLY A 452 16.81 12.88 -14.69
C GLY A 452 16.68 14.14 -15.56
N PHE A 453 17.81 14.67 -16.02
CA PHE A 453 17.81 15.84 -16.91
C PHE A 453 17.11 15.57 -18.24
N THR A 454 17.34 14.41 -18.87
CA THR A 454 16.68 14.04 -20.12
C THR A 454 15.17 13.96 -19.97
N GLY A 455 14.67 13.36 -18.88
CA GLY A 455 13.24 13.30 -18.60
C GLY A 455 12.60 14.69 -18.43
N LEU A 456 13.23 15.59 -17.67
CA LEU A 456 12.77 16.96 -17.49
C LEU A 456 12.83 17.76 -18.80
N LEU A 457 13.92 17.61 -19.57
CA LEU A 457 14.07 18.27 -20.86
C LEU A 457 12.99 17.82 -21.85
N LEU A 458 12.72 16.53 -21.94
CA LEU A 458 11.64 16.00 -22.79
C LEU A 458 10.29 16.57 -22.38
N ALA A 459 9.98 16.64 -21.07
CA ALA A 459 8.77 17.28 -20.60
C ALA A 459 8.69 18.75 -21.01
N TYR A 460 9.77 19.50 -20.85
CA TYR A 460 9.83 20.91 -21.22
C TYR A 460 9.63 21.13 -22.74
N LEU A 461 10.34 20.34 -23.57
CA LEU A 461 10.23 20.42 -25.04
C LEU A 461 8.80 20.08 -25.52
N ILE A 462 8.16 19.10 -24.91
CA ILE A 462 6.81 18.67 -25.33
C ILE A 462 5.72 19.66 -24.87
N PHE A 463 5.78 20.11 -23.62
CA PHE A 463 4.67 20.87 -23.02
C PHE A 463 4.84 22.39 -23.06
N SER A 464 6.08 22.92 -23.14
CA SER A 464 6.33 24.35 -23.26
C SER A 464 6.54 24.79 -24.72
N PHE A 465 7.36 24.07 -25.49
CA PHE A 465 7.56 24.38 -26.92
C PHE A 465 6.51 23.75 -27.83
N GLU A 466 5.64 22.89 -27.30
CA GLU A 466 4.57 22.23 -28.05
C GLU A 466 5.06 21.57 -29.36
N ILE A 467 6.28 20.98 -29.30
CA ILE A 467 6.93 20.38 -30.49
C ILE A 467 6.01 19.42 -31.21
N PHE A 468 5.18 18.67 -30.50
CA PHE A 468 4.24 17.73 -31.11
C PHE A 468 3.10 18.39 -31.89
N LYS A 469 2.72 19.66 -31.59
CA LYS A 469 1.75 20.38 -32.42
C LYS A 469 2.32 20.74 -33.80
N LYS A 470 3.65 20.86 -33.90
CA LYS A 470 4.35 21.16 -35.15
C LYS A 470 4.56 19.93 -36.03
N ILE A 471 4.44 18.73 -35.50
CA ILE A 471 4.61 17.46 -36.20
C ILE A 471 3.26 16.96 -36.66
N ASN A 472 3.07 16.82 -37.98
CA ASN A 472 1.85 16.26 -38.56
C ASN A 472 1.89 14.72 -38.48
N PHE A 473 1.44 14.16 -37.35
CA PHE A 473 1.42 12.71 -37.10
C PHE A 473 0.52 11.93 -38.06
N LYS A 474 -0.53 12.56 -38.66
CA LYS A 474 -1.35 11.93 -39.69
C LYS A 474 -0.54 11.61 -40.93
N ARG A 475 0.38 12.53 -41.31
CA ARG A 475 1.23 12.34 -42.50
C ARG A 475 2.23 11.17 -42.34
N ILE A 476 2.55 10.81 -41.10
CA ILE A 476 3.55 9.78 -40.76
C ILE A 476 2.88 8.47 -40.24
N ASN A 477 1.54 8.38 -40.29
CA ASN A 477 0.76 7.23 -39.77
C ASN A 477 1.02 6.85 -38.31
N LEU A 478 1.47 7.81 -37.49
CA LEU A 478 1.78 7.60 -36.08
C LEU A 478 0.63 7.98 -35.11
N GLU A 479 -0.48 8.50 -35.63
CA GLU A 479 -1.62 8.92 -34.80
C GLU A 479 -2.23 7.76 -34.01
N TYR A 480 -2.45 6.62 -34.67
CA TYR A 480 -3.03 5.44 -34.04
C TYR A 480 -2.14 4.85 -32.93
N PRO A 481 -0.85 4.56 -33.14
CA PRO A 481 0.01 4.03 -32.07
C PRO A 481 0.18 5.03 -30.91
N ILE A 482 0.24 6.33 -31.15
CA ILE A 482 0.31 7.34 -30.08
C ILE A 482 -0.97 7.34 -29.24
N ASN A 483 -2.14 7.29 -29.86
CA ASN A 483 -3.40 7.26 -29.14
C ASN A 483 -3.57 5.95 -28.37
N LEU A 484 -3.14 4.82 -28.91
CA LEU A 484 -3.11 3.54 -28.22
C LEU A 484 -2.21 3.59 -26.96
N VAL A 485 -1.00 4.13 -27.09
CA VAL A 485 -0.09 4.27 -25.95
C VAL A 485 -0.68 5.19 -24.87
N LYS A 486 -1.32 6.29 -25.27
CA LYS A 486 -2.00 7.20 -24.33
C LYS A 486 -3.14 6.49 -23.60
N ASP A 487 -3.96 5.74 -24.32
CA ASP A 487 -5.08 5.00 -23.75
C ASP A 487 -4.61 3.89 -22.79
N LEU A 488 -3.62 3.10 -23.19
CA LEU A 488 -3.00 2.08 -22.32
C LEU A 488 -2.39 2.68 -21.06
N SER A 489 -1.72 3.83 -21.17
CA SER A 489 -1.14 4.53 -20.02
C SER A 489 -2.23 5.08 -19.08
N PHE A 490 -3.27 5.71 -19.63
CA PHE A 490 -4.38 6.27 -18.85
C PHE A 490 -5.16 5.18 -18.11
N ASN A 491 -5.44 4.06 -18.78
CA ASN A 491 -6.20 2.93 -18.25
C ASN A 491 -5.34 1.89 -17.51
N VAL A 492 -4.06 2.19 -17.26
CA VAL A 492 -3.14 1.30 -16.49
C VAL A 492 -3.07 -0.09 -17.12
N LEU A 493 -2.86 -0.15 -18.43
CA LEU A 493 -2.87 -1.38 -19.24
C LEU A 493 -4.14 -2.25 -19.02
N TYR A 494 -5.25 -1.65 -18.62
CA TYR A 494 -6.52 -2.32 -18.29
C TYR A 494 -6.44 -3.36 -17.15
N ILE A 495 -5.35 -3.35 -16.38
CA ILE A 495 -5.14 -4.28 -15.26
C ILE A 495 -6.27 -4.15 -14.21
N ASN A 496 -6.73 -2.94 -13.94
CA ASN A 496 -7.85 -2.70 -13.02
C ASN A 496 -9.15 -3.32 -13.52
N ASN A 497 -9.43 -3.24 -14.83
CA ASN A 497 -10.63 -3.82 -15.44
C ASN A 497 -10.58 -5.34 -15.41
N PHE A 498 -9.42 -5.92 -15.70
CA PHE A 498 -9.18 -7.35 -15.60
C PHE A 498 -9.36 -7.85 -14.16
N GLY A 499 -8.75 -7.17 -13.19
CA GLY A 499 -8.91 -7.48 -11.78
C GLY A 499 -10.37 -7.39 -11.31
N ASN A 500 -11.10 -6.33 -11.68
CA ASN A 500 -12.52 -6.19 -11.37
C ASN A 500 -13.38 -7.29 -12.01
N SER A 501 -13.08 -7.68 -13.24
CA SER A 501 -13.82 -8.75 -13.94
C SER A 501 -13.64 -10.11 -13.26
N ILE A 502 -12.42 -10.48 -12.91
CA ILE A 502 -12.12 -11.79 -12.32
C ILE A 502 -12.47 -11.81 -10.82
N PHE A 503 -11.92 -10.90 -10.04
CA PHE A 503 -12.06 -10.96 -8.59
C PHE A 503 -13.40 -10.43 -8.10
N VAL A 504 -13.84 -9.24 -8.55
CA VAL A 504 -15.07 -8.65 -8.02
C VAL A 504 -16.31 -9.29 -8.63
N SER A 505 -16.40 -9.34 -9.96
CA SER A 505 -17.56 -9.91 -10.65
C SER A 505 -17.58 -11.43 -10.54
N GLY A 506 -16.41 -12.08 -10.63
CA GLY A 506 -16.28 -13.53 -10.44
C GLY A 506 -16.71 -13.95 -9.04
N MET A 507 -16.21 -13.27 -8.00
CA MET A 507 -16.57 -13.55 -6.60
C MET A 507 -18.06 -13.28 -6.34
N LYS A 508 -18.63 -12.17 -6.84
CA LYS A 508 -20.08 -11.92 -6.75
C LYS A 508 -20.91 -13.03 -7.36
N ASN A 509 -20.52 -13.51 -8.52
CA ASN A 509 -21.24 -14.60 -9.18
C ASN A 509 -21.07 -15.93 -8.44
N PHE A 510 -19.88 -16.19 -7.92
CA PHE A 510 -19.60 -17.37 -7.09
C PHE A 510 -20.43 -17.32 -5.77
N THR A 511 -20.35 -16.23 -5.02
CA THR A 511 -21.10 -16.10 -3.75
C THR A 511 -22.61 -16.17 -3.96
N ARG A 512 -23.12 -15.58 -5.06
CA ARG A 512 -24.55 -15.71 -5.41
C ARG A 512 -24.94 -17.16 -5.66
N LYS A 513 -24.12 -17.92 -6.41
CA LYS A 513 -24.36 -19.35 -6.64
C LYS A 513 -24.30 -20.16 -5.35
N VAL A 514 -23.29 -19.89 -4.49
CA VAL A 514 -23.17 -20.54 -3.17
C VAL A 514 -24.38 -20.24 -2.29
N ALA A 515 -24.82 -18.97 -2.22
CA ALA A 515 -26.01 -18.59 -1.45
C ALA A 515 -27.26 -19.33 -1.95
N VAL A 516 -27.50 -19.38 -3.27
CA VAL A 516 -28.65 -20.11 -3.84
C VAL A 516 -28.60 -21.61 -3.51
N ILE A 517 -27.40 -22.22 -3.58
CA ILE A 517 -27.26 -23.66 -3.31
C ILE A 517 -27.32 -23.94 -1.80
N VAL A 518 -26.55 -23.21 -0.98
CA VAL A 518 -26.45 -23.48 0.46
C VAL A 518 -27.70 -23.00 1.18
N ASP A 519 -28.09 -21.75 1.03
CA ASP A 519 -29.26 -21.21 1.74
C ASP A 519 -30.57 -21.78 1.15
N GLY A 520 -30.73 -21.71 -0.18
CA GLY A 520 -31.99 -22.09 -0.83
C GLY A 520 -32.21 -23.61 -0.91
N LEU A 521 -31.21 -24.38 -1.38
CA LEU A 521 -31.39 -25.83 -1.58
C LEU A 521 -31.04 -26.65 -0.33
N ILE A 522 -29.95 -26.35 0.36
CA ILE A 522 -29.52 -27.16 1.50
C ILE A 522 -30.31 -26.74 2.76
N ILE A 523 -30.24 -25.48 3.18
CA ILE A 523 -30.84 -25.05 4.44
C ILE A 523 -32.36 -25.03 4.33
N ASP A 524 -32.90 -24.17 3.45
CA ASP A 524 -34.34 -24.03 3.28
C ASP A 524 -34.98 -25.32 2.75
N GLY A 525 -34.28 -26.02 1.83
CA GLY A 525 -34.69 -27.31 1.31
C GLY A 525 -34.81 -28.36 2.40
N SER A 526 -33.84 -28.43 3.33
CA SER A 526 -33.90 -29.36 4.47
C SER A 526 -35.03 -29.03 5.45
N VAL A 527 -35.21 -27.75 5.77
CA VAL A 527 -36.33 -27.30 6.64
C VAL A 527 -37.66 -27.63 6.01
N ASN A 528 -37.83 -27.34 4.73
CA ASN A 528 -39.07 -27.66 3.99
C ASN A 528 -39.26 -29.17 3.85
N PHE A 529 -38.21 -29.96 3.66
CA PHE A 529 -38.30 -31.41 3.63
C PHE A 529 -38.81 -31.98 4.94
N VAL A 530 -38.25 -31.54 6.09
CA VAL A 530 -38.71 -31.94 7.43
C VAL A 530 -40.19 -31.55 7.63
N SER A 531 -40.53 -30.30 7.33
CA SER A 531 -41.93 -29.82 7.43
C SER A 531 -42.89 -30.65 6.57
N ASN A 532 -42.53 -30.94 5.31
CA ASN A 532 -43.34 -31.75 4.41
C ASN A 532 -43.45 -33.21 4.87
N ALA A 533 -42.34 -33.76 5.40
CA ALA A 533 -42.36 -35.11 5.97
C ALA A 533 -43.33 -35.21 7.16
N PHE A 534 -43.26 -34.27 8.09
CA PHE A 534 -44.22 -34.20 9.22
C PHE A 534 -45.66 -34.01 8.75
N SER A 535 -45.91 -33.14 7.76
CA SER A 535 -47.25 -32.94 7.20
C SER A 535 -47.80 -34.20 6.55
N LYS A 536 -46.97 -34.93 5.78
CA LYS A 536 -47.40 -36.23 5.20
C LYS A 536 -47.68 -37.27 6.27
N THR A 537 -46.77 -37.41 7.25
CA THR A 537 -46.94 -38.34 8.38
C THR A 537 -48.21 -38.02 9.20
N SER A 538 -48.48 -36.74 9.47
CA SER A 538 -49.69 -36.28 10.13
C SER A 538 -50.94 -36.65 9.35
N LYS A 539 -50.96 -36.50 8.03
CA LYS A 539 -52.10 -36.91 7.18
C LYS A 539 -52.34 -38.43 7.26
N VAL A 540 -51.28 -39.22 7.25
CA VAL A 540 -51.42 -40.68 7.40
C VAL A 540 -51.92 -41.05 8.80
N ALA A 541 -51.35 -40.45 9.82
CA ALA A 541 -51.81 -40.67 11.20
C ALA A 541 -53.27 -40.22 11.41
N SER A 542 -53.68 -39.08 10.84
CA SER A 542 -55.06 -38.61 10.88
C SER A 542 -56.04 -39.54 10.17
N ALA A 543 -55.62 -40.23 9.11
CA ALA A 543 -56.47 -41.21 8.42
C ALA A 543 -56.81 -42.42 9.29
N THR A 544 -56.05 -42.71 10.34
CA THR A 544 -56.36 -43.77 11.32
C THR A 544 -57.41 -43.34 12.35
N GLN A 545 -57.68 -42.05 12.45
CA GLN A 545 -58.67 -41.47 13.35
C GLN A 545 -60.04 -41.46 12.67
N THR A 546 -60.69 -42.59 12.63
CA THR A 546 -62.00 -42.77 11.95
C THR A 546 -63.20 -42.15 12.70
N GLY A 547 -63.00 -41.70 13.92
CA GLY A 547 -64.07 -41.20 14.77
C GLY A 547 -65.08 -42.27 15.26
N LEU A 548 -64.96 -43.51 14.85
CA LEU A 548 -65.82 -44.61 15.21
C LEU A 548 -65.20 -45.41 16.37
N VAL A 549 -65.88 -45.45 17.47
CA VAL A 549 -65.44 -46.18 18.70
C VAL A 549 -65.09 -47.63 18.41
N ARG A 550 -65.85 -48.32 17.58
CA ARG A 550 -65.56 -49.69 17.16
C ARG A 550 -64.16 -49.88 16.51
N SER A 551 -63.69 -48.90 15.73
CA SER A 551 -62.38 -48.96 15.08
C SER A 551 -61.25 -48.86 16.12
N TYR A 552 -61.41 -48.00 17.10
CA TYR A 552 -60.48 -47.86 18.19
C TYR A 552 -60.39 -49.10 19.08
N VAL A 553 -61.49 -49.74 19.34
CA VAL A 553 -61.54 -51.03 20.09
C VAL A 553 -60.83 -52.12 19.33
N VAL A 554 -60.99 -52.19 18.00
CA VAL A 554 -60.27 -53.16 17.15
C VAL A 554 -58.72 -52.87 17.16
N TYR A 555 -58.33 -51.60 17.03
CA TYR A 555 -56.91 -51.25 17.09
C TYR A 555 -56.31 -51.55 18.46
N PHE A 556 -57.01 -51.25 19.53
CA PHE A 556 -56.58 -51.57 20.88
C PHE A 556 -56.42 -53.09 21.06
N GLY A 557 -57.41 -53.86 20.59
CA GLY A 557 -57.33 -55.34 20.63
C GLY A 557 -56.16 -55.91 19.85
N LEU A 558 -55.93 -55.41 18.65
CA LEU A 558 -54.78 -55.83 17.84
C LEU A 558 -53.44 -55.48 18.50
N PHE A 559 -53.36 -54.28 19.13
CA PHE A 559 -52.14 -53.84 19.84
C PHE A 559 -51.89 -54.71 21.08
N LEU A 560 -52.96 -55.09 21.81
CA LEU A 560 -52.89 -55.99 22.96
C LEU A 560 -52.40 -57.38 22.53
N LEU A 561 -52.94 -57.93 21.44
CA LEU A 561 -52.50 -59.19 20.87
C LEU A 561 -51.02 -59.17 20.42
N LEU A 562 -50.59 -58.04 19.87
CA LEU A 562 -49.18 -57.86 19.45
C LEU A 562 -48.24 -57.76 20.67
N LEU A 563 -48.65 -57.07 21.75
CA LEU A 563 -47.94 -57.04 23.01
C LEU A 563 -47.83 -58.40 23.67
N ILE A 564 -48.91 -59.16 23.71
CA ILE A 564 -48.94 -60.53 24.24
C ILE A 564 -48.03 -61.43 23.38
N GLY A 565 -48.10 -61.31 22.06
CA GLY A 565 -47.23 -62.03 21.15
C GLY A 565 -45.73 -61.73 21.36
N LEU A 566 -45.42 -60.45 21.55
CA LEU A 566 -44.05 -60.01 21.89
C LEU A 566 -43.59 -60.59 23.24
N PHE A 567 -44.45 -60.61 24.26
CA PHE A 567 -44.17 -61.17 25.58
C PHE A 567 -43.94 -62.70 25.53
N ILE A 568 -44.63 -63.39 24.61
CA ILE A 568 -44.46 -64.87 24.43
C ILE A 568 -43.23 -65.19 23.64
N VAL A 569 -42.84 -64.32 22.66
CA VAL A 569 -41.73 -64.55 21.77
C VAL A 569 -40.37 -64.05 22.34
N THR A 570 -40.40 -63.05 23.23
CA THR A 570 -39.19 -62.61 23.93
C THR A 570 -38.94 -63.56 25.13
N PRO A 571 -37.97 -64.49 25.06
CA PRO A 571 -37.62 -65.28 26.24
C PRO A 571 -37.15 -64.30 27.33
N MET A 572 -37.69 -64.44 28.55
CA MET A 572 -37.16 -63.75 29.72
C MET A 572 -35.70 -64.11 29.82
N VAL A 573 -34.81 -63.12 29.57
CA VAL A 573 -33.39 -63.27 29.87
C VAL A 573 -33.31 -63.44 31.39
N PRO A 574 -32.86 -64.58 31.91
CA PRO A 574 -32.62 -64.71 33.33
C PRO A 574 -31.55 -63.71 33.75
N GLN A 575 -31.76 -63.01 34.84
CA GLN A 575 -30.77 -62.14 35.48
C GLN A 575 -29.57 -62.93 35.98
#